data_d1f71531e16eebbd51afbfca7f806dd9
#
_entry.id   d1f71531e16eebbd51afbfca7f806dd9
#
_cell.length_a   1.000
_cell.length_b   1.000
_cell.length_c   1.000
_cell.angle_alpha   90.00
_cell.angle_beta   90.00
_cell.angle_gamma   90.00
#
_symmetry.space_group_name_H-M   'P 1'
#
loop_
_entity.id
_entity.type
_entity.pdbx_description
1 polymer ?
#
loop_
_entity_poly.entity_id
_entity_poly.type
_entity_poly.pdbx_seq_one_letter_code
_entity_poly.pdbx_strand_id
1 'polypeptide(L)'
;MRILCIITTGGNLNEYLKNIMFFKDTMQKYYPNDLIDYACISSSDNFTNLDKLLNLKYKEIDSKKQLSKVCNFITKFKDELNYDWYFKLRPEVQIFSRIDLESLPRNTISARVREYLGPKRIMYGNTTSGPGWNQSINDCKFSENEENIVLDDQLYIFDKEVINSNAFETFDSENILKYARIINGKAAPWGECEWVHTNLWKERKINLNLIGIQLKLQYSNGGYMSSGNVNC
;
A
#
# COMPACT_ATOMS: atom_id res chain seq x y z
N MET A 1 -17.82 -8.47 6.48
CA MET A 1 -16.37 -8.73 6.69
C MET A 1 -15.82 -7.78 7.74
N ARG A 2 -14.62 -8.05 8.25
CA ARG A 2 -13.86 -7.11 9.09
C ARG A 2 -12.67 -6.58 8.30
N ILE A 3 -12.52 -5.26 8.23
CA ILE A 3 -11.47 -4.60 7.45
C ILE A 3 -10.65 -3.70 8.37
N LEU A 4 -9.32 -3.78 8.29
CA LEU A 4 -8.43 -2.83 8.94
C LEU A 4 -7.74 -1.95 7.91
N CYS A 5 -7.90 -0.63 8.04
CA CYS A 5 -7.23 0.35 7.21
C CYS A 5 -6.01 0.91 7.98
N ILE A 6 -4.81 0.63 7.49
CA ILE A 6 -3.53 1.00 8.10
C ILE A 6 -2.96 2.21 7.35
N ILE A 7 -3.02 3.38 7.94
CA ILE A 7 -2.49 4.63 7.38
C ILE A 7 -1.04 4.79 7.83
N THR A 8 -0.11 4.90 6.87
CA THR A 8 1.33 5.08 7.17
C THR A 8 1.81 6.44 6.68
N THR A 9 2.43 7.22 7.55
CA THR A 9 2.95 8.54 7.20
C THR A 9 4.31 8.85 7.82
N GLY A 10 5.09 9.67 7.12
CA GLY A 10 6.31 10.29 7.66
C GLY A 10 6.15 11.79 7.91
N GLY A 11 5.01 12.37 7.52
CA GLY A 11 4.76 13.81 7.55
C GLY A 11 3.68 14.24 8.56
N ASN A 12 3.27 15.49 8.42
CA ASN A 12 2.22 16.09 9.23
C ASN A 12 0.83 15.55 8.81
N LEU A 13 0.20 14.74 9.64
CA LEU A 13 -1.12 14.16 9.38
C LEU A 13 -2.21 15.22 9.13
N ASN A 14 -2.09 16.39 9.76
CA ASN A 14 -3.10 17.45 9.60
C ASN A 14 -3.22 17.97 8.16
N GLU A 15 -2.16 17.87 7.38
CA GLU A 15 -2.16 18.27 5.96
C GLU A 15 -3.01 17.35 5.08
N TYR A 16 -3.28 16.12 5.54
CA TYR A 16 -3.98 15.07 4.79
C TYR A 16 -5.38 14.75 5.33
N LEU A 17 -5.88 15.47 6.34
CA LEU A 17 -7.18 15.17 6.95
C LEU A 17 -8.33 15.11 5.95
N LYS A 18 -8.33 16.01 4.93
CA LYS A 18 -9.35 16.02 3.89
C LYS A 18 -9.32 14.75 3.03
N ASN A 19 -8.11 14.27 2.69
CA ASN A 19 -7.95 13.04 1.92
C ASN A 19 -8.37 11.81 2.72
N ILE A 20 -8.00 11.79 4.00
CA ILE A 20 -8.35 10.70 4.91
C ILE A 20 -9.85 10.66 5.14
N MET A 21 -10.51 11.82 5.27
CA MET A 21 -11.96 11.92 5.35
C MET A 21 -12.62 11.37 4.08
N PHE A 22 -12.13 11.78 2.91
CA PHE A 22 -12.59 11.25 1.63
C PHE A 22 -12.42 9.72 1.54
N PHE A 23 -11.29 9.20 2.00
CA PHE A 23 -11.04 7.76 2.06
C PHE A 23 -12.05 7.06 2.99
N LYS A 24 -12.28 7.59 4.19
CA LYS A 24 -13.28 7.07 5.13
C LYS A 24 -14.67 6.99 4.50
N ASP A 25 -15.13 8.09 3.89
CA ASP A 25 -16.44 8.17 3.24
C ASP A 25 -16.54 7.16 2.08
N THR A 26 -15.46 7.00 1.32
CA THR A 26 -15.36 6.01 0.24
C THR A 26 -15.46 4.58 0.78
N MET A 27 -14.77 4.26 1.85
CA MET A 27 -14.83 2.94 2.48
C MET A 27 -16.25 2.65 3.00
N GLN A 28 -16.88 3.59 3.67
CA GLN A 28 -18.27 3.45 4.13
C GLN A 28 -19.27 3.29 2.97
N LYS A 29 -19.06 4.00 1.87
CA LYS A 29 -19.88 3.89 0.65
C LYS A 29 -19.77 2.52 -0.01
N TYR A 30 -18.55 1.99 -0.13
CA TYR A 30 -18.31 0.76 -0.88
C TYR A 30 -18.48 -0.51 -0.03
N TYR A 31 -18.34 -0.40 1.29
CA TYR A 31 -18.43 -1.51 2.24
C TYR A 31 -19.40 -1.17 3.39
N PRO A 32 -20.69 -0.83 3.09
CA PRO A 32 -21.64 -0.29 4.07
C PRO A 32 -22.03 -1.27 5.16
N ASN A 33 -21.89 -2.57 4.92
CA ASN A 33 -22.25 -3.65 5.85
C ASN A 33 -21.03 -4.27 6.54
N ASP A 34 -19.84 -3.71 6.33
CA ASP A 34 -18.59 -4.25 6.86
C ASP A 34 -18.13 -3.45 8.08
N LEU A 35 -17.49 -4.13 9.02
CA LEU A 35 -16.84 -3.47 10.14
C LEU A 35 -15.49 -2.95 9.70
N ILE A 36 -15.31 -1.64 9.70
CA ILE A 36 -14.07 -0.98 9.28
C ILE A 36 -13.43 -0.31 10.48
N ASP A 37 -12.26 -0.81 10.85
CA ASP A 37 -11.40 -0.22 11.88
C ASP A 37 -10.20 0.50 11.21
N TYR A 38 -9.61 1.44 11.95
CA TYR A 38 -8.50 2.25 11.47
C TYR A 38 -7.30 2.15 12.39
N ALA A 39 -6.11 2.08 11.79
CA ALA A 39 -4.82 2.18 12.44
C ALA A 39 -4.01 3.32 11.82
N CYS A 40 -3.17 3.96 12.60
CA CYS A 40 -2.22 4.93 12.07
C CYS A 40 -0.82 4.69 12.63
N ILE A 41 0.16 4.68 11.72
CA ILE A 41 1.58 4.62 12.04
C ILE A 41 2.22 5.91 11.56
N SER A 42 2.68 6.74 12.49
CA SER A 42 3.25 8.05 12.20
C SER A 42 4.69 8.17 12.71
N SER A 43 5.47 9.08 12.14
CA SER A 43 6.79 9.40 12.67
C SER A 43 6.76 10.32 13.89
N SER A 44 5.58 10.84 14.25
CA SER A 44 5.38 11.74 15.40
C SER A 44 4.01 11.54 16.02
N ASP A 45 3.90 11.93 17.29
CA ASP A 45 2.63 11.89 18.05
C ASP A 45 1.73 13.07 17.68
N ASN A 46 1.05 12.99 16.54
CA ASN A 46 0.11 14.00 16.08
C ASN A 46 -1.25 13.40 15.69
N PHE A 47 -1.68 12.39 16.44
CA PHE A 47 -2.90 11.62 16.15
C PHE A 47 -4.21 12.34 16.50
N THR A 48 -4.21 13.39 17.34
CA THR A 48 -5.42 13.95 17.96
C THR A 48 -6.54 14.26 16.97
N ASN A 49 -6.27 14.95 15.88
CA ASN A 49 -7.29 15.29 14.89
C ASN A 49 -7.73 14.09 14.07
N LEU A 50 -6.80 13.20 13.75
CA LEU A 50 -7.09 11.97 13.03
C LEU A 50 -7.92 11.01 13.88
N ASP A 51 -7.61 10.92 15.16
CA ASP A 51 -8.34 10.08 16.12
C ASP A 51 -9.79 10.54 16.27
N LYS A 52 -10.03 11.85 16.35
CA LYS A 52 -11.39 12.41 16.34
C LYS A 52 -12.17 12.09 15.06
N LEU A 53 -11.46 12.02 13.92
CA LEU A 53 -12.07 11.74 12.63
C LEU A 53 -12.38 10.25 12.43
N LEU A 54 -11.47 9.36 12.82
CA LEU A 54 -11.50 7.93 12.48
C LEU A 54 -11.83 7.02 13.67
N ASN A 55 -11.69 7.49 14.92
CA ASN A 55 -11.69 6.66 16.13
C ASN A 55 -10.65 5.54 16.00
N LEU A 56 -9.37 5.92 16.00
CA LEU A 56 -8.25 5.00 15.72
C LEU A 56 -8.19 3.87 16.76
N LYS A 57 -8.27 2.66 16.31
CA LYS A 57 -8.13 1.47 17.15
C LYS A 57 -6.67 1.22 17.55
N TYR A 58 -5.75 1.49 16.61
CA TYR A 58 -4.32 1.35 16.86
C TYR A 58 -3.59 2.64 16.49
N LYS A 59 -2.69 3.08 17.37
CA LYS A 59 -1.81 4.24 17.19
C LYS A 59 -0.37 3.80 17.45
N GLU A 60 0.54 4.03 16.51
CA GLU A 60 1.93 3.65 16.65
C GLU A 60 2.84 4.79 16.20
N ILE A 61 3.88 5.08 17.00
CA ILE A 61 4.94 6.03 16.63
C ILE A 61 6.13 5.21 16.16
N ASP A 62 6.49 5.36 14.89
CA ASP A 62 7.66 4.73 14.30
C ASP A 62 8.31 5.68 13.29
N SER A 63 9.57 6.05 13.50
CA SER A 63 10.33 6.94 12.63
C SER A 63 10.99 6.21 11.45
N LYS A 64 10.88 4.88 11.38
CA LYS A 64 11.46 4.07 10.31
C LYS A 64 10.79 4.33 8.95
N LYS A 65 11.32 3.72 7.90
CA LYS A 65 10.74 3.77 6.55
C LYS A 65 9.44 2.95 6.46
N GLN A 66 8.63 3.22 5.45
CA GLN A 66 7.26 2.71 5.37
C GLN A 66 7.10 1.19 5.55
N LEU A 67 7.94 0.38 4.88
CA LEU A 67 7.83 -1.07 5.04
C LEU A 67 8.17 -1.50 6.46
N SER A 68 9.27 -1.00 7.00
CA SER A 68 9.68 -1.31 8.37
C SER A 68 8.60 -0.95 9.39
N LYS A 69 7.92 0.21 9.20
CA LYS A 69 6.77 0.60 10.04
C LYS A 69 5.67 -0.44 10.01
N VAL A 70 5.30 -0.90 8.81
CA VAL A 70 4.23 -1.90 8.63
C VAL A 70 4.65 -3.24 9.24
N CYS A 71 5.89 -3.68 9.00
CA CYS A 71 6.40 -4.92 9.59
C CYS A 71 6.41 -4.86 11.13
N ASN A 72 6.93 -3.77 11.71
CA ASN A 72 6.94 -3.58 13.16
C ASN A 72 5.53 -3.57 13.74
N PHE A 73 4.61 -2.84 13.12
CA PHE A 73 3.22 -2.78 13.54
C PHE A 73 2.56 -4.16 13.52
N ILE A 74 2.68 -4.87 12.40
CA ILE A 74 2.08 -6.21 12.26
C ILE A 74 2.70 -7.17 13.27
N THR A 75 4.03 -7.17 13.43
CA THR A 75 4.71 -8.02 14.42
C THR A 75 4.25 -7.72 15.85
N LYS A 76 4.11 -6.44 16.20
CA LYS A 76 3.69 -6.00 17.54
C LYS A 76 2.27 -6.40 17.89
N PHE A 77 1.36 -6.31 16.92
CA PHE A 77 -0.08 -6.52 17.15
C PHE A 77 -0.60 -7.84 16.55
N LYS A 78 0.28 -8.72 16.07
CA LYS A 78 -0.08 -9.93 15.31
C LYS A 78 -1.21 -10.73 15.96
N ASP A 79 -1.15 -10.94 17.25
CA ASP A 79 -2.12 -11.76 18.00
C ASP A 79 -3.49 -11.06 18.18
N GLU A 80 -3.52 -9.73 18.04
CA GLU A 80 -4.73 -8.92 18.13
C GLU A 80 -5.38 -8.65 16.76
N LEU A 81 -4.60 -8.77 15.68
CA LEU A 81 -5.05 -8.50 14.33
C LEU A 81 -5.93 -9.65 13.82
N ASN A 82 -7.26 -9.49 13.96
CA ASN A 82 -8.25 -10.47 13.52
C ASN A 82 -9.25 -9.84 12.55
N TYR A 83 -8.76 -9.54 11.35
CA TYR A 83 -9.53 -8.96 10.24
C TYR A 83 -9.47 -9.89 9.03
N ASP A 84 -10.51 -9.84 8.19
CA ASP A 84 -10.56 -10.60 6.95
C ASP A 84 -9.64 -9.98 5.89
N TRP A 85 -9.58 -8.63 5.87
CA TRP A 85 -8.83 -7.85 4.92
C TRP A 85 -8.12 -6.66 5.57
N TYR A 86 -6.99 -6.29 5.00
CA TYR A 86 -6.14 -5.18 5.39
C TYR A 86 -5.87 -4.29 4.20
N PHE A 87 -6.06 -2.99 4.37
CA PHE A 87 -5.68 -1.94 3.43
C PHE A 87 -4.53 -1.16 4.03
N LYS A 88 -3.33 -1.31 3.49
CA LYS A 88 -2.25 -0.36 3.82
C LYS A 88 -2.28 0.76 2.81
N LEU A 89 -2.30 2.00 3.28
CA LEU A 89 -2.33 3.17 2.41
C LEU A 89 -1.50 4.32 2.95
N ARG A 90 -1.10 5.18 2.03
CA ARG A 90 -0.52 6.49 2.34
C ARG A 90 -1.65 7.53 2.46
N PRO A 91 -1.47 8.61 3.27
CA PRO A 91 -2.55 9.57 3.54
C PRO A 91 -2.96 10.43 2.34
N GLU A 92 -2.13 10.51 1.29
CA GLU A 92 -2.45 11.20 0.04
C GLU A 92 -3.36 10.43 -0.91
N VAL A 93 -3.68 9.17 -0.61
CA VAL A 93 -4.44 8.26 -1.49
C VAL A 93 -5.93 8.57 -1.43
N GLN A 94 -6.54 8.75 -2.60
CA GLN A 94 -7.98 8.83 -2.81
C GLN A 94 -8.43 7.70 -3.73
N ILE A 95 -9.41 6.90 -3.29
CA ILE A 95 -9.96 5.76 -4.04
C ILE A 95 -11.32 6.15 -4.62
N PHE A 96 -11.54 5.90 -5.91
CA PHE A 96 -12.76 6.27 -6.64
C PHE A 96 -13.52 5.07 -7.21
N SER A 97 -13.03 3.86 -7.03
CA SER A 97 -13.70 2.63 -7.44
C SER A 97 -13.76 1.63 -6.29
N ARG A 98 -14.82 0.83 -6.26
CA ARG A 98 -14.90 -0.32 -5.35
C ARG A 98 -13.87 -1.38 -5.76
N ILE A 99 -13.25 -1.99 -4.77
CA ILE A 99 -12.45 -3.20 -4.95
C ILE A 99 -13.33 -4.37 -4.51
N ASP A 100 -13.49 -5.35 -5.39
CA ASP A 100 -14.20 -6.57 -5.05
C ASP A 100 -13.27 -7.49 -4.25
N LEU A 101 -13.34 -7.39 -2.92
CA LEU A 101 -12.49 -8.15 -2.01
C LEU A 101 -12.73 -9.66 -2.11
N GLU A 102 -13.94 -10.08 -2.48
CA GLU A 102 -14.27 -11.50 -2.60
C GLU A 102 -13.61 -12.14 -3.82
N SER A 103 -13.33 -11.34 -4.86
CA SER A 103 -12.62 -11.78 -6.06
C SER A 103 -11.10 -11.78 -5.91
N LEU A 104 -10.54 -11.13 -4.88
CA LEU A 104 -9.11 -11.09 -4.68
C LEU A 104 -8.57 -12.48 -4.23
N PRO A 105 -7.43 -12.92 -4.79
CA PRO A 105 -6.83 -14.17 -4.38
C PRO A 105 -6.37 -14.08 -2.91
N ARG A 106 -6.58 -15.17 -2.16
CA ARG A 106 -6.11 -15.30 -0.78
C ARG A 106 -4.62 -15.56 -0.70
N ASN A 107 -4.03 -15.30 0.47
CA ASN A 107 -2.58 -15.42 0.70
C ASN A 107 -1.75 -14.64 -0.34
N THR A 108 -2.20 -13.43 -0.67
CA THR A 108 -1.68 -12.64 -1.77
C THR A 108 -1.65 -11.16 -1.41
N ILE A 109 -0.61 -10.45 -1.81
CA ILE A 109 -0.55 -8.99 -1.72
C ILE A 109 -0.99 -8.41 -3.06
N SER A 110 -2.07 -7.65 -3.05
CA SER A 110 -2.68 -7.03 -4.22
C SER A 110 -2.41 -5.53 -4.25
N ALA A 111 -1.84 -5.03 -5.35
CA ALA A 111 -1.55 -3.61 -5.55
C ALA A 111 -1.57 -3.24 -7.03
N ARG A 112 -1.52 -1.95 -7.32
CA ARG A 112 -1.09 -1.50 -8.65
C ARG A 112 0.37 -1.84 -8.86
N VAL A 113 0.80 -1.86 -10.10
CA VAL A 113 2.18 -2.18 -10.48
C VAL A 113 2.82 -1.01 -11.22
N ARG A 114 4.09 -0.78 -10.97
CA ARG A 114 4.91 0.19 -11.69
C ARG A 114 6.01 -0.54 -12.43
N GLU A 115 6.23 -0.15 -13.67
CA GLU A 115 7.38 -0.56 -14.48
C GLU A 115 8.27 0.65 -14.72
N TYR A 116 9.56 0.50 -14.50
CA TYR A 116 10.54 1.57 -14.67
C TYR A 116 11.40 1.31 -15.91
N LEU A 117 11.21 2.11 -16.95
CA LEU A 117 11.93 2.06 -18.21
C LEU A 117 12.91 3.23 -18.29
N GLY A 118 14.07 3.07 -17.66
CA GLY A 118 15.03 4.17 -17.54
C GLY A 118 14.41 5.35 -16.77
N PRO A 119 14.32 6.56 -17.39
CA PRO A 119 13.69 7.72 -16.76
C PRO A 119 12.15 7.69 -16.80
N LYS A 120 11.57 6.83 -17.62
CA LYS A 120 10.10 6.69 -17.74
C LYS A 120 9.57 5.72 -16.70
N ARG A 121 8.33 5.97 -16.30
CA ARG A 121 7.58 5.12 -15.39
C ARG A 121 6.20 4.84 -16.00
N ILE A 122 5.85 3.58 -16.10
CA ILE A 122 4.53 3.13 -16.53
C ILE A 122 3.79 2.63 -15.28
N MET A 123 2.52 3.00 -15.15
CA MET A 123 1.66 2.54 -14.07
C MET A 123 0.60 1.61 -14.64
N TYR A 124 0.60 0.37 -14.18
CA TYR A 124 -0.42 -0.62 -14.49
C TYR A 124 -1.48 -0.67 -13.37
N GLY A 125 -2.72 -0.96 -13.74
CA GLY A 125 -3.83 -1.02 -12.80
C GLY A 125 -4.47 0.32 -12.48
N ASN A 126 -4.10 1.40 -13.17
CA ASN A 126 -4.80 2.67 -13.04
C ASN A 126 -5.99 2.70 -14.01
N THR A 127 -7.20 2.47 -13.50
CA THR A 127 -8.42 2.52 -14.32
C THR A 127 -9.00 3.92 -14.31
N THR A 128 -9.59 4.34 -15.44
CA THR A 128 -10.27 5.63 -15.58
C THR A 128 -11.77 5.54 -15.31
N SER A 129 -12.34 4.33 -15.38
CA SER A 129 -13.76 4.07 -15.15
C SER A 129 -14.03 2.59 -14.92
N GLY A 130 -15.16 2.28 -14.28
CA GLY A 130 -15.65 0.92 -14.10
C GLY A 130 -15.26 0.28 -12.77
N PRO A 131 -15.75 -0.95 -12.52
CA PRO A 131 -15.38 -1.73 -11.35
C PRO A 131 -13.91 -2.09 -11.41
N GLY A 132 -13.30 -2.26 -10.23
CA GLY A 132 -11.95 -2.79 -10.12
C GLY A 132 -11.85 -4.20 -10.71
N TRP A 133 -10.69 -4.53 -11.25
CA TRP A 133 -10.36 -5.87 -11.74
C TRP A 133 -9.05 -6.35 -11.08
N ASN A 134 -8.79 -7.64 -11.17
CA ASN A 134 -7.54 -8.21 -10.66
C ASN A 134 -6.97 -9.23 -11.64
N GLN A 135 -5.65 -9.41 -11.59
CA GLN A 135 -4.92 -10.34 -12.42
C GLN A 135 -3.64 -10.77 -11.70
N SER A 136 -3.28 -12.07 -11.78
CA SER A 136 -1.98 -12.52 -11.29
C SER A 136 -0.86 -11.73 -11.98
N ILE A 137 0.14 -11.29 -11.22
CA ILE A 137 1.29 -10.57 -11.78
C ILE A 137 2.05 -11.42 -12.81
N ASN A 138 2.02 -12.73 -12.66
CA ASN A 138 2.66 -13.66 -13.58
C ASN A 138 1.96 -13.75 -14.95
N ASP A 139 0.68 -13.36 -15.02
CA ASP A 139 -0.12 -13.38 -16.24
C ASP A 139 -0.10 -12.04 -16.98
N CYS A 140 0.53 -11.02 -16.37
CA CYS A 140 0.65 -9.70 -16.97
C CYS A 140 1.76 -9.67 -18.03
N LYS A 141 1.47 -9.04 -19.17
CA LYS A 141 2.49 -8.73 -20.18
C LYS A 141 3.08 -7.36 -19.89
N PHE A 142 4.30 -7.36 -19.37
CA PHE A 142 5.08 -6.14 -19.18
C PHE A 142 5.98 -5.91 -20.41
N SER A 143 6.36 -4.64 -20.64
CA SER A 143 7.05 -4.26 -21.86
C SER A 143 8.51 -4.72 -21.91
N GLU A 144 9.16 -4.94 -20.76
CA GLU A 144 10.57 -5.31 -20.67
C GLU A 144 10.87 -6.23 -19.47
N ASN A 145 11.93 -5.95 -18.75
CA ASN A 145 12.57 -6.81 -17.77
C ASN A 145 11.80 -6.87 -16.45
N GLU A 146 11.46 -8.06 -15.96
CA GLU A 146 10.76 -8.28 -14.69
C GLU A 146 11.43 -7.62 -13.47
N GLU A 147 12.74 -7.38 -13.56
CA GLU A 147 13.50 -6.68 -12.51
C GLU A 147 13.07 -5.22 -12.33
N ASN A 148 12.45 -4.62 -13.35
CA ASN A 148 11.98 -3.24 -13.33
C ASN A 148 10.52 -3.10 -12.84
N ILE A 149 9.88 -4.22 -12.47
CA ILE A 149 8.49 -4.27 -12.07
C ILE A 149 8.40 -4.30 -10.55
N VAL A 150 7.69 -3.32 -10.00
CA VAL A 150 7.48 -3.18 -8.55
C VAL A 150 6.04 -2.91 -8.20
N LEU A 151 5.59 -3.40 -7.06
CA LEU A 151 4.30 -3.05 -6.50
C LEU A 151 4.29 -1.59 -6.03
N ASP A 152 3.16 -0.92 -6.28
CA ASP A 152 2.93 0.44 -5.81
C ASP A 152 2.78 0.47 -4.27
N ASP A 153 3.65 1.18 -3.59
CA ASP A 153 3.66 1.30 -2.13
C ASP A 153 2.57 2.23 -1.57
N GLN A 154 1.82 2.89 -2.43
CA GLN A 154 0.79 3.86 -2.05
C GLN A 154 -0.44 3.19 -1.45
N LEU A 155 -0.85 2.08 -2.06
CA LEU A 155 -1.94 1.24 -1.58
C LEU A 155 -1.63 -0.21 -1.90
N TYR A 156 -1.69 -1.08 -0.91
CA TYR A 156 -1.77 -2.51 -1.13
C TYR A 156 -2.76 -3.16 -0.18
N ILE A 157 -3.34 -4.25 -0.63
CA ILE A 157 -4.41 -4.98 0.03
C ILE A 157 -3.96 -6.42 0.22
N PHE A 158 -4.23 -6.97 1.38
CA PHE A 158 -3.89 -8.34 1.73
C PHE A 158 -4.87 -8.89 2.77
N ASP A 159 -4.92 -10.19 2.90
CA ASP A 159 -5.80 -10.87 3.82
C ASP A 159 -5.08 -11.38 5.09
N LYS A 160 -5.82 -12.02 5.96
CA LYS A 160 -5.31 -12.61 7.20
C LYS A 160 -4.25 -13.68 6.96
N GLU A 161 -4.29 -14.40 5.85
CA GLU A 161 -3.32 -15.46 5.55
C GLU A 161 -1.93 -14.86 5.33
N VAL A 162 -1.86 -13.68 4.68
CA VAL A 162 -0.61 -12.93 4.52
C VAL A 162 -0.06 -12.45 5.87
N ILE A 163 -0.92 -12.03 6.81
CA ILE A 163 -0.49 -11.68 8.18
C ILE A 163 0.17 -12.88 8.88
N ASN A 164 -0.36 -14.06 8.68
CA ASN A 164 0.14 -15.30 9.29
C ASN A 164 1.39 -15.85 8.60
N SER A 165 1.69 -15.38 7.40
CA SER A 165 2.89 -15.74 6.65
C SER A 165 4.13 -14.96 7.16
N ASN A 166 5.25 -15.14 6.47
CA ASN A 166 6.48 -14.38 6.72
C ASN A 166 6.55 -13.02 5.98
N ALA A 167 5.46 -12.62 5.31
CA ALA A 167 5.44 -11.41 4.47
C ALA A 167 5.89 -10.14 5.22
N PHE A 168 5.49 -10.03 6.49
CA PHE A 168 5.75 -8.87 7.33
C PHE A 168 6.69 -9.16 8.50
N GLU A 169 7.42 -10.27 8.48
CA GLU A 169 8.49 -10.47 9.44
C GLU A 169 9.50 -9.31 9.37
N THR A 170 9.96 -8.87 10.54
CA THR A 170 10.98 -7.83 10.61
C THR A 170 12.25 -8.28 9.90
N PHE A 171 12.93 -7.37 9.26
CA PHE A 171 14.19 -7.63 8.57
C PHE A 171 15.26 -6.65 9.05
N ASP A 172 16.50 -7.07 8.98
CA ASP A 172 17.64 -6.25 9.37
C ASP A 172 17.78 -5.07 8.41
N SER A 173 17.90 -3.86 8.98
CA SER A 173 18.09 -2.62 8.20
C SER A 173 19.39 -2.63 7.39
N GLU A 174 20.41 -3.41 7.78
CA GLU A 174 21.65 -3.57 7.03
C GLU A 174 21.43 -4.34 5.72
N ASN A 175 20.47 -5.27 5.71
CA ASN A 175 20.11 -6.04 4.52
C ASN A 175 19.15 -5.32 3.58
N ILE A 176 18.64 -4.14 3.93
CA ILE A 176 17.67 -3.41 3.11
C ILE A 176 18.24 -3.04 1.73
N LEU A 177 19.54 -2.76 1.67
CA LEU A 177 20.23 -2.38 0.43
C LEU A 177 20.28 -3.52 -0.60
N LYS A 178 20.19 -4.78 -0.16
CA LYS A 178 20.10 -5.95 -1.04
C LYS A 178 18.86 -5.90 -1.94
N TYR A 179 17.78 -5.31 -1.44
CA TYR A 179 16.49 -5.23 -2.13
C TYR A 179 16.26 -3.89 -2.82
N ALA A 180 17.11 -2.90 -2.57
CA ALA A 180 16.96 -1.57 -3.15
C ALA A 180 17.38 -1.55 -4.63
N ARG A 181 16.79 -0.65 -5.40
CA ARG A 181 17.28 -0.38 -6.76
C ARG A 181 18.64 0.29 -6.72
N ILE A 182 19.61 -0.32 -7.39
CA ILE A 182 20.95 0.24 -7.52
C ILE A 182 21.08 0.99 -8.85
N ILE A 183 21.47 2.26 -8.79
CA ILE A 183 21.76 3.09 -9.95
C ILE A 183 23.18 3.63 -9.76
N ASN A 184 24.07 3.34 -10.73
CA ASN A 184 25.47 3.77 -10.69
C ASN A 184 26.18 3.39 -9.37
N GLY A 185 25.94 2.18 -8.86
CA GLY A 185 26.55 1.66 -7.65
C GLY A 185 26.02 2.24 -6.33
N LYS A 186 24.94 3.04 -6.38
CA LYS A 186 24.28 3.61 -5.19
C LYS A 186 22.80 3.28 -5.17
N ALA A 187 22.24 3.08 -3.97
CA ALA A 187 20.80 2.93 -3.81
C ALA A 187 20.10 4.19 -4.29
N ALA A 188 19.08 4.03 -5.14
CA ALA A 188 18.28 5.16 -5.60
C ALA A 188 17.52 5.79 -4.41
N PRO A 189 17.50 7.12 -4.25
CA PRO A 189 16.91 7.79 -3.07
C PRO A 189 15.43 7.45 -2.81
N TRP A 190 14.69 7.09 -3.86
CA TRP A 190 13.27 6.71 -3.81
C TRP A 190 13.03 5.25 -4.19
N GLY A 191 14.08 4.53 -4.59
CA GLY A 191 14.01 3.09 -4.92
C GLY A 191 13.96 2.18 -3.71
N GLU A 192 14.10 2.72 -2.51
CA GLU A 192 14.14 1.93 -1.29
C GLU A 192 12.77 1.44 -0.82
N CYS A 193 11.66 2.11 -1.20
CA CYS A 193 10.34 1.68 -0.75
C CYS A 193 9.78 0.57 -1.64
N GLU A 194 9.51 0.87 -2.90
CA GLU A 194 8.81 -0.03 -3.81
C GLU A 194 9.64 -1.28 -4.18
N TRP A 195 10.94 -1.11 -4.47
CA TRP A 195 11.83 -2.23 -4.75
C TRP A 195 12.05 -3.12 -3.55
N VAL A 196 12.29 -2.52 -2.38
CA VAL A 196 12.50 -3.30 -1.15
C VAL A 196 11.27 -4.15 -0.84
N HIS A 197 10.06 -3.58 -0.91
CA HIS A 197 8.82 -4.33 -0.70
C HIS A 197 8.72 -5.49 -1.69
N THR A 198 8.80 -5.19 -2.98
CA THR A 198 8.56 -6.18 -4.03
C THR A 198 9.61 -7.29 -4.00
N ASN A 199 10.89 -6.94 -3.89
CA ASN A 199 11.97 -7.93 -3.92
C ASN A 199 11.99 -8.78 -2.65
N LEU A 200 11.69 -8.19 -1.48
CA LEU A 200 11.57 -8.94 -0.24
C LEU A 200 10.42 -9.96 -0.31
N TRP A 201 9.27 -9.55 -0.83
CA TRP A 201 8.13 -10.46 -0.98
C TRP A 201 8.38 -11.55 -2.03
N LYS A 202 9.04 -11.24 -3.13
CA LYS A 202 9.50 -12.25 -4.11
C LYS A 202 10.44 -13.26 -3.47
N GLU A 203 11.45 -12.83 -2.71
CA GLU A 203 12.37 -13.72 -1.98
C GLU A 203 11.63 -14.60 -0.97
N ARG A 204 10.66 -14.04 -0.27
CA ARG A 204 9.79 -14.77 0.69
C ARG A 204 8.73 -15.62 0.01
N LYS A 205 8.67 -15.65 -1.31
CA LYS A 205 7.69 -16.39 -2.11
C LYS A 205 6.24 -16.01 -1.79
N ILE A 206 6.01 -14.75 -1.48
CA ILE A 206 4.67 -14.21 -1.30
C ILE A 206 4.02 -13.99 -2.67
N ASN A 207 2.80 -14.45 -2.83
CA ASN A 207 2.05 -14.23 -4.07
C ASN A 207 1.74 -12.74 -4.25
N LEU A 208 1.92 -12.24 -5.46
CA LEU A 208 1.66 -10.86 -5.82
C LEU A 208 0.58 -10.79 -6.89
N ASN A 209 -0.31 -9.82 -6.80
CA ASN A 209 -1.44 -9.64 -7.71
C ASN A 209 -1.58 -8.19 -8.14
N LEU A 210 -1.83 -7.98 -9.43
CA LEU A 210 -2.13 -6.66 -9.98
C LEU A 210 -3.63 -6.39 -9.84
N ILE A 211 -3.97 -5.25 -9.25
CA ILE A 211 -5.34 -4.76 -9.21
C ILE A 211 -5.51 -3.50 -10.06
N GLY A 212 -6.62 -3.47 -10.79
CA GLY A 212 -7.11 -2.27 -11.45
C GLY A 212 -7.97 -1.46 -10.51
N ILE A 213 -7.52 -0.25 -10.17
CA ILE A 213 -8.24 0.63 -9.26
C ILE A 213 -8.18 2.08 -9.74
N GLN A 214 -9.30 2.78 -9.69
CA GLN A 214 -9.32 4.22 -9.89
C GLN A 214 -8.81 4.91 -8.63
N LEU A 215 -7.57 5.39 -8.69
CA LEU A 215 -6.88 6.00 -7.58
C LEU A 215 -6.23 7.31 -8.03
N LYS A 216 -6.32 8.34 -7.19
CA LYS A 216 -5.58 9.60 -7.35
C LYS A 216 -4.73 9.86 -6.11
N LEU A 217 -3.64 10.57 -6.32
CA LEU A 217 -2.81 11.11 -5.24
C LEU A 217 -3.03 12.61 -5.18
N GLN A 218 -3.41 13.09 -4.02
CA GLN A 218 -3.49 14.50 -3.74
C GLN A 218 -2.49 14.87 -2.66
N TYR A 219 -1.47 15.62 -3.04
CA TYR A 219 -0.48 16.13 -2.08
C TYR A 219 -1.03 17.33 -1.31
N SER A 220 -0.44 17.60 -0.15
CA SER A 220 -0.81 18.71 0.74
C SER A 220 -0.77 20.09 0.07
N ASN A 221 0.09 20.26 -0.93
CA ASN A 221 0.21 21.50 -1.73
C ASN A 221 -0.84 21.62 -2.85
N GLY A 222 -1.84 20.72 -2.90
CA GLY A 222 -2.88 20.70 -3.94
C GLY A 222 -2.45 20.12 -5.28
N GLY A 223 -1.20 19.69 -5.43
CA GLY A 223 -0.72 19.02 -6.64
C GLY A 223 -1.33 17.63 -6.81
N TYR A 224 -1.73 17.30 -8.04
CA TYR A 224 -2.14 15.95 -8.44
C TYR A 224 -1.02 15.29 -9.23
N MET A 225 -0.64 14.06 -8.89
CA MET A 225 0.03 13.21 -9.87
C MET A 225 -1.03 12.44 -10.66
N SER A 226 -1.20 12.78 -11.91
CA SER A 226 -1.79 11.87 -12.88
C SER A 226 -0.73 10.82 -13.20
N SER A 227 -0.90 9.61 -12.72
CA SER A 227 -0.15 8.47 -13.22
C SER A 227 -0.58 8.22 -14.67
N GLY A 228 0.39 8.17 -15.60
CA GLY A 228 0.11 7.86 -17.00
C GLY A 228 -0.71 6.58 -17.13
N ASN A 229 -1.74 6.61 -17.97
CA ASN A 229 -2.62 5.49 -18.19
C ASN A 229 -1.93 4.49 -19.13
N VAL A 230 -1.74 3.26 -18.67
CA VAL A 230 -1.59 2.10 -19.55
C VAL A 230 -2.59 1.05 -19.08
N ASN A 231 -3.51 0.71 -19.95
CA ASN A 231 -4.38 -0.45 -19.76
C ASN A 231 -3.57 -1.70 -20.08
N CYS A 232 -3.56 -2.68 -19.19
CA CYS A 232 -3.14 -4.05 -19.54
C CYS A 232 -4.17 -4.70 -20.43
#